data_ebd8aa7d781be873fef90a8f9dbd20b3
#
_entry.id   ebd8aa7d781be873fef90a8f9dbd20b3
#
_cell.length_a   1.000
_cell.length_b   1.000
_cell.length_c   1.000
_cell.angle_alpha   90.00
_cell.angle_beta   90.00
_cell.angle_gamma   90.00
#
_symmetry.space_group_name_H-M   'P 1'
#
loop_
_entity.id
_entity.type
_entity.pdbx_description
1 polymer ?
#
loop_
_entity_poly.entity_id
_entity_poly.type
_entity_poly.pdbx_seq_one_letter_code
_entity_poly.pdbx_strand_id
1 'polypeptide(L)'
;MRSAPVEEILISGAVVKSRISRIPIILLSVFSFLLLLAAKQLSARPVADWIASGVIYEINPRTFSAAGNFRGIEPKLDDLKDLGVTILWLMPIHPVGQLKKKGTIGSAYAVQDYYGINPAYGTKDDLKHLVAETHKRGLKIIIDIVANHTAWDSVLMKHPEFYKKDANGNVISPVPDWADVAGLNYANAELRNYMIEMLKYWLREFDLDGFRCDVAGDVPTDFWESARAELTKIKPDIVMIAEANKPELLLKAFELDYAWPFHTTLTNVFEFGAPATALIDTWKSDRARYPKGALEMRFSDNHDEKRAIVRFGERGALAASALVFTMDGVPMLYNGMEVGDTSESGAPALFENLQVFWPIAERRPEFLPFYKALIALRKAHPALQQGDTEWIANAESSRVLTFFRRSGAEEYLVAINVSNRPFAGVVAAPSGQYEDQTPVVGDRKPTAATLPALALEAWEFRIWKRLH
;
A
#
# COMPACT_ATOMS: atom_id res chain seq x y z
N MET A 1 -69.06 -12.71 -3.61
CA MET A 1 -69.93 -13.83 -3.11
C MET A 1 -69.45 -14.20 -1.68
N ARG A 2 -70.38 -13.98 -0.79
CA ARG A 2 -70.57 -14.61 0.55
C ARG A 2 -69.42 -14.60 1.58
N SER A 3 -69.66 -13.73 2.54
CA SER A 3 -69.22 -13.71 3.93
C SER A 3 -69.58 -14.99 4.70
N ALA A 4 -68.78 -15.36 5.66
CA ALA A 4 -69.15 -16.28 6.76
C ALA A 4 -68.54 -15.73 8.07
N PRO A 5 -69.18 -16.04 9.22
CA PRO A 5 -69.29 -15.08 10.32
C PRO A 5 -68.32 -15.35 11.48
N VAL A 6 -68.21 -14.30 12.33
CA VAL A 6 -67.55 -14.26 13.63
C VAL A 6 -68.32 -15.09 14.67
N GLU A 7 -67.66 -16.01 15.39
CA GLU A 7 -68.15 -16.60 16.65
C GLU A 7 -67.39 -15.97 17.83
N GLU A 8 -68.15 -15.25 18.67
CA GLU A 8 -67.73 -14.88 20.03
C GLU A 8 -67.81 -16.10 20.96
N ILE A 9 -66.73 -16.34 21.67
CA ILE A 9 -66.77 -17.24 22.86
C ILE A 9 -66.36 -16.38 24.05
N LEU A 10 -67.39 -16.11 24.90
CA LEU A 10 -67.24 -15.62 26.28
C LEU A 10 -66.84 -16.76 27.20
N ILE A 11 -65.69 -16.62 27.89
CA ILE A 11 -65.39 -17.46 29.08
C ILE A 11 -64.86 -16.54 30.19
N SER A 12 -65.64 -16.45 31.24
CA SER A 12 -65.55 -16.08 32.64
C SER A 12 -64.18 -15.74 33.22
N GLY A 13 -64.21 -14.74 34.07
CA GLY A 13 -63.11 -14.15 34.82
C GLY A 13 -62.37 -15.09 35.77
N ALA A 14 -61.07 -14.88 35.77
CA ALA A 14 -60.20 -15.16 36.89
C ALA A 14 -59.15 -14.04 37.01
N VAL A 15 -59.24 -13.25 38.08
CA VAL A 15 -58.25 -12.21 38.42
C VAL A 15 -56.96 -12.93 38.93
N VAL A 16 -55.95 -13.00 38.08
CA VAL A 16 -54.61 -13.41 38.50
C VAL A 16 -53.82 -12.15 38.87
N LYS A 17 -53.64 -11.91 40.18
CA LYS A 17 -52.69 -10.91 40.69
C LYS A 17 -51.26 -11.36 40.35
N SER A 18 -50.68 -10.83 39.28
CA SER A 18 -49.25 -10.99 39.02
C SER A 18 -48.46 -10.11 40.00
N ARG A 19 -47.70 -10.73 40.89
CA ARG A 19 -46.63 -10.05 41.63
C ARG A 19 -45.50 -9.67 40.66
N ILE A 20 -45.42 -8.39 40.31
CA ILE A 20 -44.24 -7.84 39.64
C ILE A 20 -43.11 -7.88 40.66
N SER A 21 -42.20 -8.83 40.53
CA SER A 21 -40.94 -8.85 41.26
C SER A 21 -40.11 -7.67 40.79
N ARG A 22 -39.83 -6.73 41.70
CA ARG A 22 -38.91 -5.62 41.45
C ARG A 22 -37.50 -6.22 41.30
N ILE A 23 -37.05 -6.45 40.08
CA ILE A 23 -35.63 -6.68 39.77
C ILE A 23 -34.92 -5.36 40.13
N PRO A 24 -33.92 -5.37 41.01
CA PRO A 24 -33.28 -4.14 41.45
C PRO A 24 -32.59 -3.47 40.25
N ILE A 25 -32.92 -2.20 40.03
CA ILE A 25 -32.35 -1.30 38.98
C ILE A 25 -30.81 -1.27 39.00
N ILE A 26 -30.20 -1.68 40.11
CA ILE A 26 -28.76 -1.79 40.32
C ILE A 26 -28.09 -2.83 39.37
N LEU A 27 -28.78 -3.91 38.99
CA LEU A 27 -28.20 -4.92 38.06
C LEU A 27 -28.20 -4.45 36.61
N LEU A 28 -29.11 -3.59 36.18
CA LEU A 28 -29.11 -3.01 34.86
C LEU A 28 -28.01 -1.95 34.66
N SER A 29 -27.69 -1.18 35.73
CA SER A 29 -26.63 -0.17 35.68
C SER A 29 -25.23 -0.78 35.67
N VAL A 30 -25.01 -1.92 36.30
CA VAL A 30 -23.73 -2.64 36.29
C VAL A 30 -23.50 -3.32 34.92
N PHE A 31 -24.58 -3.83 34.30
CA PHE A 31 -24.49 -4.43 32.96
C PHE A 31 -24.28 -3.38 31.88
N SER A 32 -24.87 -2.17 32.01
CA SER A 32 -24.60 -1.03 31.11
C SER A 32 -23.20 -0.43 31.33
N PHE A 33 -22.66 -0.49 32.54
CA PHE A 33 -21.30 -0.05 32.84
C PHE A 33 -20.22 -1.04 32.36
N LEU A 34 -20.54 -2.33 32.30
CA LEU A 34 -19.66 -3.37 31.71
C LEU A 34 -19.69 -3.36 30.18
N LEU A 35 -20.76 -2.87 29.55
CA LEU A 35 -20.84 -2.64 28.08
C LEU A 35 -20.17 -1.32 27.66
N LEU A 36 -19.91 -0.41 28.61
CA LEU A 36 -19.11 0.81 28.44
C LEU A 36 -17.63 0.62 28.82
N LEU A 37 -17.19 -0.57 29.16
CA LEU A 37 -15.79 -0.95 29.03
C LEU A 37 -15.50 -1.00 27.51
N ALA A 38 -15.31 0.21 26.98
CA ALA A 38 -14.96 0.51 25.62
C ALA A 38 -14.11 -0.62 25.06
N ALA A 39 -14.57 -1.23 23.99
CA ALA A 39 -13.70 -2.07 23.19
C ALA A 39 -12.45 -1.23 22.93
N LYS A 40 -11.40 -1.48 23.70
CA LYS A 40 -10.14 -0.75 23.60
C LYS A 40 -9.69 -1.02 22.18
N GLN A 41 -9.84 -0.03 21.30
CA GLN A 41 -9.44 -0.19 19.90
C GLN A 41 -8.00 -0.72 19.91
N LEU A 42 -7.80 -1.89 19.33
CA LEU A 42 -6.48 -2.50 19.27
C LEU A 42 -5.53 -1.50 18.60
N SER A 43 -4.32 -1.39 19.12
CA SER A 43 -3.28 -0.57 18.50
C SER A 43 -2.46 -1.43 17.56
N ALA A 44 -2.09 -0.86 16.43
CA ALA A 44 -1.07 -1.45 15.57
C ALA A 44 0.26 -1.55 16.33
N ARG A 45 1.14 -2.44 15.87
CA ARG A 45 2.49 -2.47 16.40
C ARG A 45 3.19 -1.11 16.15
N PRO A 46 4.11 -0.69 17.03
CA PRO A 46 4.88 0.53 16.81
C PRO A 46 5.68 0.44 15.51
N VAL A 47 5.67 1.51 14.74
CA VAL A 47 6.42 1.65 13.49
C VAL A 47 7.60 2.59 13.74
N ALA A 48 8.81 2.22 13.31
CA ALA A 48 9.98 3.07 13.43
C ALA A 48 9.82 4.34 12.56
N ASP A 49 10.35 5.47 13.03
CA ASP A 49 10.21 6.76 12.35
C ASP A 49 10.72 6.74 10.91
N TRP A 50 11.81 6.02 10.63
CA TRP A 50 12.35 5.92 9.29
C TRP A 50 11.43 5.21 8.30
N ILE A 51 10.52 4.34 8.79
CA ILE A 51 9.48 3.69 7.98
C ILE A 51 8.31 4.65 7.80
N ALA A 52 7.80 5.23 8.90
CA ALA A 52 6.62 6.09 8.88
C ALA A 52 6.83 7.38 8.07
N SER A 53 8.06 7.92 8.08
CA SER A 53 8.46 9.08 7.26
C SER A 53 9.03 8.69 5.90
N GLY A 54 9.11 7.39 5.62
CA GLY A 54 9.76 6.84 4.44
C GLY A 54 9.03 7.16 3.12
N VAL A 55 9.78 6.98 2.04
CA VAL A 55 9.29 6.94 0.66
C VAL A 55 9.88 5.67 0.03
N ILE A 56 9.01 4.77 -0.39
CA ILE A 56 9.40 3.50 -0.98
C ILE A 56 9.60 3.69 -2.49
N TYR A 57 10.64 3.07 -3.02
CA TYR A 57 10.88 2.98 -4.45
C TYR A 57 11.00 1.53 -4.86
N GLU A 58 10.02 1.06 -5.59
CA GLU A 58 9.95 -0.31 -6.10
C GLU A 58 10.80 -0.43 -7.37
N ILE A 59 11.70 -1.42 -7.38
CA ILE A 59 12.61 -1.71 -8.49
C ILE A 59 12.36 -3.11 -9.02
N ASN A 60 12.01 -3.20 -10.29
CA ASN A 60 12.12 -4.46 -11.02
C ASN A 60 13.55 -4.59 -11.58
N PRO A 61 14.43 -5.46 -11.01
CA PRO A 61 15.82 -5.56 -11.44
C PRO A 61 15.97 -5.84 -12.93
N ARG A 62 15.02 -6.57 -13.51
CA ARG A 62 14.98 -6.97 -14.93
C ARG A 62 14.78 -5.79 -15.88
N THR A 63 13.96 -4.80 -15.46
CA THR A 63 13.48 -3.74 -16.36
C THR A 63 14.07 -2.37 -16.05
N PHE A 64 14.69 -2.20 -14.87
CA PHE A 64 15.19 -0.93 -14.37
C PHE A 64 16.32 -0.34 -15.22
N SER A 65 17.17 -1.18 -15.79
CA SER A 65 18.30 -0.74 -16.60
C SER A 65 18.49 -1.62 -17.84
N ALA A 66 19.23 -1.14 -18.83
CA ALA A 66 19.58 -1.93 -20.01
C ALA A 66 20.33 -3.23 -19.65
N ALA A 67 21.08 -3.24 -18.53
CA ALA A 67 21.78 -4.42 -18.04
C ALA A 67 20.83 -5.46 -17.41
N GLY A 68 19.66 -5.04 -16.92
CA GLY A 68 18.64 -5.90 -16.33
C GLY A 68 19.13 -6.67 -15.08
N ASN A 69 20.02 -6.07 -14.27
CA ASN A 69 20.69 -6.75 -13.17
C ASN A 69 21.12 -5.77 -12.05
N PHE A 70 21.68 -6.30 -10.95
CA PHE A 70 22.12 -5.51 -9.80
C PHE A 70 23.16 -4.43 -10.15
N ARG A 71 24.12 -4.74 -11.03
CA ARG A 71 25.14 -3.78 -11.49
C ARG A 71 24.54 -2.63 -12.30
N GLY A 72 23.38 -2.82 -12.91
CA GLY A 72 22.65 -1.75 -13.60
C GLY A 72 21.86 -0.85 -12.66
N ILE A 73 21.60 -1.28 -11.42
CA ILE A 73 20.92 -0.48 -10.39
C ILE A 73 21.93 0.43 -9.68
N GLU A 74 23.11 -0.09 -9.35
CA GLU A 74 24.11 0.60 -8.55
C GLU A 74 24.47 2.02 -9.04
N PRO A 75 24.72 2.28 -10.34
CA PRO A 75 25.02 3.61 -10.84
C PRO A 75 23.90 4.63 -10.64
N LYS A 76 22.69 4.16 -10.35
CA LYS A 76 21.48 4.98 -10.15
C LYS A 76 21.17 5.29 -8.67
N LEU A 77 21.95 4.74 -7.74
CA LEU A 77 21.70 4.94 -6.31
C LEU A 77 21.80 6.41 -5.89
N ASP A 78 22.71 7.17 -6.49
CA ASP A 78 22.84 8.61 -6.20
C ASP A 78 21.66 9.41 -6.77
N ASP A 79 21.17 9.06 -7.97
CA ASP A 79 19.97 9.65 -8.56
C ASP A 79 18.73 9.36 -7.70
N LEU A 80 18.60 8.12 -7.18
CA LEU A 80 17.50 7.71 -6.29
C LEU A 80 17.57 8.44 -4.94
N LYS A 81 18.77 8.60 -4.37
CA LYS A 81 18.96 9.41 -3.17
C LYS A 81 18.59 10.87 -3.42
N ASP A 82 18.98 11.44 -4.53
CA ASP A 82 18.68 12.82 -4.93
C ASP A 82 17.19 13.01 -5.26
N LEU A 83 16.51 11.99 -5.78
CA LEU A 83 15.04 11.95 -5.87
C LEU A 83 14.38 12.08 -4.49
N GLY A 84 15.05 11.60 -3.43
CA GLY A 84 14.61 11.72 -2.05
C GLY A 84 13.97 10.48 -1.48
N VAL A 85 13.92 9.36 -2.21
CA VAL A 85 13.45 8.06 -1.71
C VAL A 85 14.34 7.54 -0.59
N THR A 86 13.82 6.68 0.26
CA THR A 86 14.52 6.21 1.46
C THR A 86 14.61 4.70 1.57
N ILE A 87 13.68 3.99 0.94
CA ILE A 87 13.59 2.53 0.98
C ILE A 87 13.53 2.01 -0.45
N LEU A 88 14.51 1.21 -0.84
CA LEU A 88 14.51 0.49 -2.11
C LEU A 88 13.89 -0.89 -1.90
N TRP A 89 12.85 -1.20 -2.64
CA TRP A 89 12.24 -2.52 -2.66
C TRP A 89 12.57 -3.20 -3.99
N LEU A 90 13.38 -4.26 -3.93
CA LEU A 90 13.66 -5.11 -5.09
C LEU A 90 12.54 -6.14 -5.24
N MET A 91 11.88 -6.19 -6.39
CA MET A 91 10.98 -7.29 -6.77
C MET A 91 11.73 -8.63 -6.68
N PRO A 92 11.03 -9.81 -6.75
CA PRO A 92 11.66 -11.09 -6.44
C PRO A 92 12.96 -11.32 -7.20
N ILE A 93 14.01 -11.65 -6.44
CA ILE A 93 15.38 -11.81 -6.94
C ILE A 93 15.79 -13.27 -7.15
N HIS A 94 14.89 -14.20 -6.87
CA HIS A 94 15.15 -15.64 -6.89
C HIS A 94 15.17 -16.21 -8.32
N PRO A 95 15.78 -17.39 -8.53
CA PRO A 95 15.66 -18.12 -9.79
C PRO A 95 14.20 -18.40 -10.12
N VAL A 96 13.85 -18.21 -11.38
CA VAL A 96 12.49 -18.39 -11.92
C VAL A 96 12.33 -19.80 -12.45
N GLY A 97 11.23 -20.46 -12.08
CA GLY A 97 10.89 -21.79 -12.59
C GLY A 97 10.61 -21.80 -14.10
N GLN A 98 10.93 -22.93 -14.72
CA GLN A 98 10.75 -23.13 -16.16
C GLN A 98 9.54 -24.01 -16.49
N LEU A 99 9.14 -24.89 -15.56
CA LEU A 99 8.01 -25.78 -15.79
C LEU A 99 6.68 -25.00 -15.68
N LYS A 100 5.88 -25.05 -16.74
CA LYS A 100 4.61 -24.32 -16.90
C LYS A 100 4.76 -22.78 -16.86
N LYS A 101 5.93 -22.24 -17.12
CA LYS A 101 6.12 -20.78 -17.14
C LYS A 101 5.19 -20.11 -18.15
N LYS A 102 4.71 -18.93 -17.81
CA LYS A 102 3.96 -18.03 -18.70
C LYS A 102 4.91 -17.08 -19.41
N GLY A 103 4.57 -16.66 -20.62
CA GLY A 103 5.36 -15.72 -21.43
C GLY A 103 6.76 -16.21 -21.79
N THR A 104 7.61 -15.28 -22.20
CA THR A 104 8.95 -15.61 -22.70
C THR A 104 9.92 -15.93 -21.56
N ILE A 105 9.88 -15.19 -20.48
CA ILE A 105 10.87 -15.25 -19.39
C ILE A 105 10.31 -15.77 -18.04
N GLY A 106 9.01 -15.99 -17.97
CA GLY A 106 8.33 -16.43 -16.74
C GLY A 106 8.18 -15.33 -15.69
N SER A 107 7.30 -15.57 -14.73
CA SER A 107 7.07 -14.67 -13.62
C SER A 107 8.21 -14.72 -12.61
N ALA A 108 8.68 -13.57 -12.14
CA ALA A 108 9.59 -13.48 -11.00
C ALA A 108 8.99 -14.06 -9.71
N TYR A 109 7.66 -14.15 -9.65
CA TYR A 109 6.90 -14.75 -8.54
C TYR A 109 6.81 -16.28 -8.61
N ALA A 110 7.26 -16.92 -9.69
CA ALA A 110 7.39 -18.37 -9.76
C ALA A 110 8.79 -18.82 -9.26
N VAL A 111 8.95 -18.82 -7.94
CA VAL A 111 10.25 -19.04 -7.27
C VAL A 111 10.68 -20.51 -7.39
N GLN A 112 11.86 -20.75 -7.97
CA GLN A 112 12.46 -22.07 -8.07
C GLN A 112 13.29 -22.44 -6.82
N ASP A 113 14.10 -21.51 -6.31
CA ASP A 113 14.95 -21.71 -5.13
C ASP A 113 15.00 -20.44 -4.26
N TYR A 114 14.51 -20.54 -3.04
CA TYR A 114 14.47 -19.44 -2.10
C TYR A 114 15.83 -18.98 -1.56
N TYR A 115 16.88 -19.80 -1.67
CA TYR A 115 18.25 -19.47 -1.27
C TYR A 115 19.13 -19.07 -2.45
N GLY A 116 18.59 -19.14 -3.66
CA GLY A 116 19.25 -18.76 -4.90
C GLY A 116 19.02 -17.31 -5.28
N ILE A 117 19.93 -16.77 -6.09
CA ILE A 117 19.76 -15.53 -6.82
C ILE A 117 19.57 -15.88 -8.30
N ASN A 118 18.66 -15.20 -8.97
CA ASN A 118 18.47 -15.35 -10.41
C ASN A 118 19.80 -15.06 -11.14
N PRO A 119 20.34 -16.01 -11.89
CA PRO A 119 21.62 -15.81 -12.57
C PRO A 119 21.64 -14.61 -13.53
N ALA A 120 20.48 -14.19 -14.04
CA ALA A 120 20.37 -12.99 -14.88
C ALA A 120 20.60 -11.69 -14.07
N TYR A 121 20.40 -11.70 -12.74
CA TYR A 121 20.57 -10.52 -11.90
C TYR A 121 21.99 -10.37 -11.33
N GLY A 122 22.76 -11.44 -11.30
CA GLY A 122 24.13 -11.46 -10.81
C GLY A 122 24.38 -12.55 -9.78
N THR A 123 25.42 -12.35 -8.98
CA THR A 123 25.87 -13.26 -7.92
C THR A 123 25.44 -12.79 -6.53
N LYS A 124 25.69 -13.63 -5.52
CA LYS A 124 25.54 -13.24 -4.11
C LYS A 124 26.43 -12.05 -3.74
N ASP A 125 27.64 -12.00 -4.29
CA ASP A 125 28.56 -10.88 -4.06
C ASP A 125 28.09 -9.59 -4.72
N ASP A 126 27.49 -9.66 -5.91
CA ASP A 126 26.87 -8.49 -6.56
C ASP A 126 25.71 -7.92 -5.71
N LEU A 127 24.88 -8.79 -5.10
CA LEU A 127 23.83 -8.32 -4.20
C LEU A 127 24.39 -7.72 -2.91
N LYS A 128 25.38 -8.39 -2.28
CA LYS A 128 26.05 -7.85 -1.08
C LYS A 128 26.65 -6.47 -1.36
N HIS A 129 27.26 -6.31 -2.52
CA HIS A 129 27.82 -5.02 -2.95
C HIS A 129 26.74 -3.96 -3.12
N LEU A 130 25.63 -4.28 -3.82
CA LEU A 130 24.51 -3.38 -3.97
C LEU A 130 23.91 -2.95 -2.62
N VAL A 131 23.74 -3.88 -1.68
CA VAL A 131 23.24 -3.58 -0.32
C VAL A 131 24.21 -2.64 0.41
N ALA A 132 25.52 -2.93 0.39
CA ALA A 132 26.52 -2.09 1.03
C ALA A 132 26.56 -0.67 0.43
N GLU A 133 26.50 -0.53 -0.89
CA GLU A 133 26.48 0.78 -1.57
C GLU A 133 25.15 1.54 -1.31
N THR A 134 24.03 0.83 -1.13
CA THR A 134 22.76 1.41 -0.72
C THR A 134 22.87 1.97 0.70
N HIS A 135 23.37 1.19 1.65
CA HIS A 135 23.56 1.62 3.05
C HIS A 135 24.55 2.78 3.19
N LYS A 136 25.65 2.78 2.43
CA LYS A 136 26.63 3.87 2.41
C LYS A 136 26.01 5.21 2.03
N ARG A 137 24.92 5.20 1.27
CA ARG A 137 24.14 6.39 0.90
C ARG A 137 23.04 6.76 1.92
N GLY A 138 22.90 5.97 2.98
CA GLY A 138 21.88 6.14 4.00
C GLY A 138 20.49 5.69 3.55
N LEU A 139 20.40 4.92 2.45
CA LEU A 139 19.18 4.29 1.98
C LEU A 139 19.00 2.93 2.64
N LYS A 140 17.75 2.46 2.70
CA LYS A 140 17.36 1.13 3.14
C LYS A 140 17.03 0.26 1.94
N ILE A 141 17.22 -1.07 2.07
CA ILE A 141 16.92 -2.02 0.99
C ILE A 141 16.21 -3.25 1.52
N ILE A 142 15.10 -3.58 0.87
CA ILE A 142 14.30 -4.77 1.13
C ILE A 142 14.14 -5.60 -0.14
N ILE A 143 13.83 -6.88 0.03
CA ILE A 143 13.49 -7.77 -1.09
C ILE A 143 12.07 -8.30 -0.97
N ASP A 144 11.54 -8.72 -2.11
CA ASP A 144 10.24 -9.38 -2.20
C ASP A 144 10.35 -10.86 -1.86
N ILE A 145 9.44 -11.37 -1.03
CA ILE A 145 9.37 -12.76 -0.62
C ILE A 145 8.01 -13.35 -1.00
N VAL A 146 8.04 -14.34 -1.85
CA VAL A 146 6.85 -15.06 -2.33
C VAL A 146 6.58 -16.24 -1.40
N ALA A 147 5.80 -16.03 -0.34
CA ALA A 147 5.60 -17.06 0.68
C ALA A 147 4.38 -17.99 0.42
N ASN A 148 3.46 -17.61 -0.48
CA ASN A 148 2.23 -18.36 -0.69
C ASN A 148 2.39 -19.55 -1.66
N HIS A 149 3.36 -19.52 -2.55
CA HIS A 149 3.51 -20.50 -3.64
C HIS A 149 4.94 -20.58 -4.16
N THR A 150 5.22 -21.57 -4.99
CA THR A 150 6.51 -21.77 -5.69
C THR A 150 6.28 -22.07 -7.16
N ALA A 151 7.36 -22.11 -7.96
CA ALA A 151 7.32 -22.74 -9.28
C ALA A 151 7.06 -24.24 -9.17
N TRP A 152 6.58 -24.86 -10.27
CA TRP A 152 6.36 -26.31 -10.36
C TRP A 152 7.64 -27.15 -10.40
N ASP A 153 8.76 -26.55 -10.70
CA ASP A 153 10.11 -27.15 -10.66
C ASP A 153 10.97 -26.58 -9.52
N SER A 154 10.30 -26.10 -8.46
CA SER A 154 10.99 -25.65 -7.26
C SER A 154 11.75 -26.79 -6.58
N VAL A 155 12.90 -26.46 -5.95
CA VAL A 155 13.65 -27.39 -5.13
C VAL A 155 12.82 -28.01 -4.01
N LEU A 156 11.76 -27.31 -3.56
CA LEU A 156 10.82 -27.78 -2.54
C LEU A 156 9.87 -28.88 -3.05
N MET A 157 9.78 -29.15 -4.36
CA MET A 157 8.96 -30.25 -4.90
C MET A 157 9.46 -31.64 -4.47
N LYS A 158 10.66 -31.72 -3.91
CA LYS A 158 11.16 -32.93 -3.23
C LYS A 158 10.39 -33.24 -1.94
N HIS A 159 9.61 -32.29 -1.44
CA HIS A 159 8.78 -32.35 -0.25
C HIS A 159 7.30 -32.13 -0.63
N PRO A 160 6.63 -33.11 -1.26
CA PRO A 160 5.25 -32.95 -1.71
C PRO A 160 4.25 -32.73 -0.57
N GLU A 161 4.62 -33.00 0.67
CA GLU A 161 3.88 -32.67 1.90
C GLU A 161 3.86 -31.17 2.21
N PHE A 162 4.73 -30.37 1.60
CA PHE A 162 4.76 -28.91 1.73
C PHE A 162 3.71 -28.19 0.88
N TYR A 163 3.00 -28.93 0.02
CA TYR A 163 2.08 -28.33 -0.95
C TYR A 163 0.62 -28.62 -0.64
N LYS A 164 -0.23 -27.69 -1.03
CA LYS A 164 -1.69 -27.87 -1.08
C LYS A 164 -2.03 -28.97 -2.09
N LYS A 165 -3.00 -29.85 -1.73
CA LYS A 165 -3.42 -30.97 -2.57
C LYS A 165 -4.92 -30.97 -2.77
N ASP A 166 -5.35 -31.47 -3.93
CA ASP A 166 -6.75 -31.79 -4.19
C ASP A 166 -7.21 -33.08 -3.45
N ALA A 167 -8.48 -33.44 -3.61
CA ALA A 167 -9.04 -34.64 -3.02
C ALA A 167 -8.38 -35.96 -3.52
N ASN A 168 -7.69 -35.93 -4.67
CA ASN A 168 -6.97 -37.06 -5.26
C ASN A 168 -5.50 -37.12 -4.83
N GLY A 169 -5.05 -36.15 -4.02
CA GLY A 169 -3.67 -36.06 -3.56
C GLY A 169 -2.71 -35.33 -4.53
N ASN A 170 -3.19 -34.75 -5.62
CA ASN A 170 -2.38 -34.00 -6.55
C ASN A 170 -2.07 -32.59 -6.00
N VAL A 171 -0.84 -32.13 -6.19
CA VAL A 171 -0.47 -30.73 -5.89
C VAL A 171 -1.28 -29.78 -6.78
N ILE A 172 -1.77 -28.67 -6.20
CA ILE A 172 -2.59 -27.69 -6.89
C ILE A 172 -2.01 -26.28 -6.82
N SER A 173 -2.40 -25.44 -7.78
CA SER A 173 -2.21 -23.97 -7.72
C SER A 173 -3.02 -23.39 -6.56
N PRO A 174 -2.55 -22.28 -5.96
CA PRO A 174 -3.32 -21.58 -4.93
C PRO A 174 -4.60 -20.96 -5.49
N VAL A 175 -4.57 -20.51 -6.74
CA VAL A 175 -5.68 -19.92 -7.50
C VAL A 175 -5.70 -20.55 -8.88
N PRO A 176 -6.87 -20.92 -9.45
CA PRO A 176 -6.96 -21.60 -10.75
C PRO A 176 -6.21 -20.88 -11.90
N ASP A 177 -6.26 -19.55 -11.94
CA ASP A 177 -5.63 -18.75 -12.99
C ASP A 177 -4.09 -18.66 -12.86
N TRP A 178 -3.53 -19.02 -11.71
CA TRP A 178 -2.08 -19.04 -11.46
C TRP A 178 -1.47 -20.40 -11.80
N ALA A 179 -1.71 -20.85 -13.03
CA ALA A 179 -1.34 -22.20 -13.49
C ALA A 179 0.18 -22.45 -13.51
N ASP A 180 0.99 -21.42 -13.43
CA ASP A 180 2.46 -21.47 -13.44
C ASP A 180 3.08 -21.68 -12.04
N VAL A 181 2.28 -21.71 -10.97
CA VAL A 181 2.75 -21.87 -9.60
C VAL A 181 1.97 -22.93 -8.81
N ALA A 182 2.58 -23.47 -7.75
CA ALA A 182 2.06 -24.48 -6.85
C ALA A 182 1.90 -23.93 -5.42
N GLY A 183 0.73 -24.09 -4.82
CA GLY A 183 0.39 -23.53 -3.52
C GLY A 183 1.05 -24.24 -2.34
N LEU A 184 1.60 -23.49 -1.39
CA LEU A 184 2.23 -24.01 -0.17
C LEU A 184 1.21 -24.26 0.95
N ASN A 185 1.44 -25.32 1.75
CA ASN A 185 0.58 -25.78 2.82
C ASN A 185 1.16 -25.44 4.20
N TYR A 186 0.78 -24.33 4.76
CA TYR A 186 1.23 -23.86 6.08
C TYR A 186 0.67 -24.65 7.28
N ALA A 187 -0.16 -25.67 7.08
CA ALA A 187 -0.45 -26.64 8.13
C ALA A 187 0.77 -27.53 8.44
N ASN A 188 1.74 -27.62 7.53
CA ASN A 188 2.98 -28.36 7.73
C ASN A 188 4.00 -27.54 8.55
N ALA A 189 4.41 -28.07 9.70
CA ALA A 189 5.35 -27.39 10.61
C ALA A 189 6.77 -27.28 10.04
N GLU A 190 7.22 -28.25 9.25
CA GLU A 190 8.56 -28.25 8.64
C GLU A 190 8.66 -27.18 7.56
N LEU A 191 7.60 -26.99 6.76
CA LEU A 191 7.51 -25.88 5.83
C LEU A 191 7.62 -24.53 6.56
N ARG A 192 6.88 -24.36 7.66
CA ARG A 192 6.95 -23.10 8.45
C ARG A 192 8.36 -22.84 8.95
N ASN A 193 9.04 -23.85 9.47
CA ASN A 193 10.42 -23.74 9.91
C ASN A 193 11.37 -23.39 8.76
N TYR A 194 11.22 -24.09 7.62
CA TYR A 194 12.01 -23.81 6.42
C TYR A 194 11.88 -22.33 5.98
N MET A 195 10.66 -21.82 5.92
CA MET A 195 10.41 -20.44 5.49
C MET A 195 10.96 -19.41 6.50
N ILE A 196 10.87 -19.67 7.81
CA ILE A 196 11.46 -18.80 8.83
C ILE A 196 13.00 -18.80 8.71
N GLU A 197 13.64 -19.97 8.57
CA GLU A 197 15.10 -20.04 8.41
C GLU A 197 15.56 -19.37 7.11
N MET A 198 14.79 -19.48 6.04
CA MET A 198 15.05 -18.76 4.78
C MET A 198 15.03 -17.24 4.98
N LEU A 199 14.01 -16.69 5.66
CA LEU A 199 13.95 -15.26 5.97
C LEU A 199 15.13 -14.82 6.83
N LYS A 200 15.51 -15.62 7.85
CA LYS A 200 16.68 -15.36 8.69
C LYS A 200 17.99 -15.38 7.89
N TYR A 201 18.11 -16.29 6.92
CA TYR A 201 19.27 -16.36 6.03
C TYR A 201 19.48 -15.05 5.28
N TRP A 202 18.42 -14.49 4.64
CA TRP A 202 18.51 -13.25 3.89
C TRP A 202 18.93 -12.05 4.74
N LEU A 203 18.44 -11.97 5.99
CA LEU A 203 18.87 -10.92 6.92
C LEU A 203 20.33 -11.05 7.34
N ARG A 204 20.78 -12.28 7.65
CA ARG A 204 22.14 -12.51 8.16
C ARG A 204 23.20 -12.37 7.08
N GLU A 205 22.93 -12.94 5.90
CA GLU A 205 23.92 -13.01 4.83
C GLU A 205 24.07 -11.72 4.03
N PHE A 206 23.00 -10.92 3.94
CA PHE A 206 22.94 -9.75 3.06
C PHE A 206 22.67 -8.45 3.81
N ASP A 207 22.47 -8.49 5.13
CA ASP A 207 22.14 -7.30 5.94
C ASP A 207 20.93 -6.50 5.40
N LEU A 208 19.93 -7.17 4.84
CA LEU A 208 18.71 -6.53 4.35
C LEU A 208 17.96 -5.82 5.49
N ASP A 209 17.24 -4.76 5.16
CA ASP A 209 16.44 -4.00 6.12
C ASP A 209 15.02 -4.54 6.29
N GLY A 210 14.63 -5.53 5.49
CA GLY A 210 13.32 -6.14 5.60
C GLY A 210 12.82 -6.83 4.35
N PHE A 211 11.50 -7.01 4.31
CA PHE A 211 10.82 -7.75 3.26
C PHE A 211 9.49 -7.10 2.87
N ARG A 212 9.17 -7.14 1.58
CA ARG A 212 7.79 -7.12 1.12
C ARG A 212 7.35 -8.56 0.93
N CYS A 213 6.20 -8.92 1.46
CA CYS A 213 5.71 -10.30 1.43
C CYS A 213 4.52 -10.40 0.47
N ASP A 214 4.74 -11.13 -0.61
CA ASP A 214 3.79 -11.40 -1.68
C ASP A 214 2.59 -12.16 -1.16
N VAL A 215 1.37 -11.73 -1.54
CA VAL A 215 0.10 -12.37 -1.16
C VAL A 215 0.05 -12.73 0.32
N ALA A 216 0.61 -11.87 1.19
CA ALA A 216 0.74 -12.12 2.62
C ALA A 216 -0.61 -12.42 3.30
N GLY A 217 -1.69 -11.90 2.72
CA GLY A 217 -3.05 -12.15 3.17
C GLY A 217 -3.50 -13.61 3.09
N ASP A 218 -2.92 -14.41 2.20
CA ASP A 218 -3.27 -15.82 1.99
C ASP A 218 -2.39 -16.80 2.78
N VAL A 219 -1.36 -16.27 3.45
CA VAL A 219 -0.51 -17.01 4.39
C VAL A 219 -1.02 -16.77 5.81
N PRO A 220 -1.08 -17.81 6.69
CA PRO A 220 -1.64 -17.67 8.03
C PRO A 220 -0.98 -16.58 8.87
N THR A 221 -1.78 -15.75 9.53
CA THR A 221 -1.31 -14.63 10.37
C THR A 221 -0.36 -15.12 11.49
N ASP A 222 -0.64 -16.26 12.12
CA ASP A 222 0.19 -16.84 13.18
C ASP A 222 1.57 -17.30 12.68
N PHE A 223 1.68 -17.67 11.41
CA PHE A 223 3.00 -17.90 10.79
C PHE A 223 3.79 -16.59 10.73
N TRP A 224 3.18 -15.50 10.23
CA TRP A 224 3.85 -14.21 10.15
C TRP A 224 4.25 -13.66 11.52
N GLU A 225 3.40 -13.84 12.53
CA GLU A 225 3.71 -13.47 13.92
C GLU A 225 4.93 -14.25 14.44
N SER A 226 5.00 -15.56 14.15
CA SER A 226 6.12 -16.44 14.52
C SER A 226 7.40 -16.04 13.79
N ALA A 227 7.30 -15.79 12.47
CA ALA A 227 8.42 -15.32 11.66
C ALA A 227 8.96 -13.98 12.20
N ARG A 228 8.08 -13.01 12.44
CA ARG A 228 8.46 -11.71 13.02
C ARG A 228 9.23 -11.86 14.34
N ALA A 229 8.74 -12.69 15.24
CA ALA A 229 9.38 -12.91 16.54
C ALA A 229 10.82 -13.41 16.39
N GLU A 230 11.11 -14.27 15.41
CA GLU A 230 12.47 -14.75 15.13
C GLU A 230 13.33 -13.71 14.40
N LEU A 231 12.76 -12.98 13.44
CA LEU A 231 13.49 -11.97 12.67
C LEU A 231 13.90 -10.78 13.53
N THR A 232 13.05 -10.35 14.47
CA THR A 232 13.36 -9.24 15.40
C THR A 232 14.55 -9.54 16.31
N LYS A 233 14.87 -10.82 16.57
CA LYS A 233 16.09 -11.21 17.32
C LYS A 233 17.36 -10.92 16.53
N ILE A 234 17.28 -10.87 15.19
CA ILE A 234 18.43 -10.59 14.31
C ILE A 234 18.52 -9.09 14.03
N LYS A 235 17.41 -8.46 13.66
CA LYS A 235 17.33 -7.03 13.33
C LYS A 235 16.06 -6.44 13.98
N PRO A 236 16.18 -5.75 15.12
CA PRO A 236 15.00 -5.27 15.88
C PRO A 236 14.11 -4.29 15.13
N ASP A 237 14.69 -3.50 14.23
CA ASP A 237 14.02 -2.46 13.43
C ASP A 237 13.71 -2.90 12.00
N ILE A 238 13.67 -4.21 11.74
CA ILE A 238 13.28 -4.75 10.42
C ILE A 238 11.91 -4.23 9.99
N VAL A 239 11.75 -3.86 8.73
CA VAL A 239 10.46 -3.57 8.12
C VAL A 239 9.89 -4.81 7.43
N MET A 240 8.60 -5.05 7.62
CA MET A 240 7.82 -6.03 6.85
C MET A 240 6.60 -5.34 6.27
N ILE A 241 6.42 -5.47 4.96
CA ILE A 241 5.32 -4.92 4.19
C ILE A 241 4.45 -6.08 3.71
N ALA A 242 3.17 -6.08 4.08
CA ALA A 242 2.23 -7.11 3.64
C ALA A 242 1.56 -6.69 2.34
N GLU A 243 1.63 -7.50 1.30
CA GLU A 243 0.66 -7.39 0.24
C GLU A 243 -0.64 -8.04 0.70
N ALA A 244 -1.51 -7.22 1.25
CA ALA A 244 -2.80 -7.63 1.81
C ALA A 244 -3.73 -6.42 1.99
N ASN A 245 -4.92 -6.67 2.49
CA ASN A 245 -5.81 -5.70 3.09
C ASN A 245 -6.44 -6.33 4.33
N LYS A 246 -5.58 -6.70 5.30
CA LYS A 246 -5.94 -7.44 6.51
C LYS A 246 -5.43 -6.73 7.76
N PRO A 247 -6.29 -5.99 8.47
CA PRO A 247 -5.91 -5.21 9.66
C PRO A 247 -5.19 -6.01 10.75
N GLU A 248 -5.51 -7.29 10.92
CA GLU A 248 -4.90 -8.16 11.93
C GLU A 248 -3.40 -8.39 11.71
N LEU A 249 -2.90 -8.29 10.47
CA LEU A 249 -1.47 -8.43 10.18
C LEU A 249 -0.65 -7.31 10.82
N LEU A 250 -1.24 -6.11 10.97
CA LEU A 250 -0.57 -4.94 11.54
C LEU A 250 -0.54 -4.93 13.07
N LEU A 251 -1.17 -5.90 13.73
CA LEU A 251 -1.14 -5.98 15.19
C LEU A 251 0.23 -6.41 15.71
N LYS A 252 0.90 -7.37 15.04
CA LYS A 252 2.16 -7.94 15.55
C LYS A 252 3.20 -8.25 14.46
N ALA A 253 2.79 -8.50 13.22
CA ALA A 253 3.69 -9.05 12.21
C ALA A 253 4.27 -7.99 11.26
N PHE A 254 3.48 -7.05 10.78
CA PHE A 254 3.84 -6.11 9.72
C PHE A 254 3.75 -4.66 10.18
N GLU A 255 4.57 -3.80 9.59
CA GLU A 255 4.51 -2.34 9.75
C GLU A 255 3.54 -1.69 8.78
N LEU A 256 3.47 -2.23 7.56
CA LEU A 256 2.68 -1.69 6.47
C LEU A 256 1.83 -2.77 5.83
N ASP A 257 0.66 -2.36 5.40
CA ASP A 257 -0.25 -3.11 4.53
C ASP A 257 -0.54 -2.26 3.28
N TYR A 258 -1.04 -2.88 2.22
CA TYR A 258 -1.39 -2.16 0.99
C TYR A 258 -2.73 -1.44 1.11
N ALA A 259 -2.80 -0.20 0.67
CA ALA A 259 -4.05 0.55 0.55
C ALA A 259 -4.84 0.13 -0.71
N TRP A 260 -5.06 -1.17 -0.94
CA TRP A 260 -5.73 -1.69 -2.12
C TRP A 260 -7.13 -1.10 -2.36
N PRO A 261 -8.03 -0.97 -1.35
CA PRO A 261 -9.34 -0.36 -1.56
C PRO A 261 -9.21 1.10 -2.01
N PHE A 262 -8.26 1.84 -1.43
CA PHE A 262 -8.01 3.23 -1.82
C PHE A 262 -7.47 3.32 -3.25
N HIS A 263 -6.53 2.46 -3.65
CA HIS A 263 -6.00 2.39 -5.02
C HIS A 263 -7.10 2.06 -6.04
N THR A 264 -7.95 1.05 -5.76
CA THR A 264 -9.09 0.70 -6.62
C THR A 264 -10.04 1.88 -6.77
N THR A 265 -10.34 2.58 -5.66
CA THR A 265 -11.21 3.76 -5.70
C THR A 265 -10.56 4.92 -6.43
N LEU A 266 -9.23 5.14 -6.25
CA LEU A 266 -8.47 6.13 -7.00
C LEU A 266 -8.57 5.87 -8.51
N THR A 267 -8.40 4.64 -8.93
CA THR A 267 -8.60 4.23 -10.31
C THR A 267 -10.01 4.57 -10.81
N ASN A 268 -11.03 4.20 -10.05
CA ASN A 268 -12.42 4.47 -10.44
C ASN A 268 -12.70 5.98 -10.58
N VAL A 269 -12.10 6.80 -9.73
CA VAL A 269 -12.26 8.26 -9.78
C VAL A 269 -11.51 8.88 -10.96
N PHE A 270 -10.22 8.55 -11.11
CA PHE A 270 -9.35 9.20 -12.09
C PHE A 270 -9.55 8.68 -13.52
N GLU A 271 -9.80 7.38 -13.69
CA GLU A 271 -9.96 6.75 -15.01
C GLU A 271 -11.42 6.71 -15.48
N PHE A 272 -12.34 6.37 -14.56
CA PHE A 272 -13.75 6.13 -14.92
C PHE A 272 -14.69 7.23 -14.48
N GLY A 273 -14.19 8.29 -13.84
CA GLY A 273 -14.98 9.47 -13.46
C GLY A 273 -15.99 9.23 -12.34
N ALA A 274 -15.73 8.27 -11.45
CA ALA A 274 -16.51 8.10 -10.23
C ALA A 274 -16.42 9.37 -9.35
N PRO A 275 -17.42 9.66 -8.51
CA PRO A 275 -17.38 10.82 -7.63
C PRO A 275 -16.17 10.81 -6.70
N ALA A 276 -15.48 11.94 -6.56
CA ALA A 276 -14.31 12.10 -5.67
C ALA A 276 -14.63 11.78 -4.21
N THR A 277 -15.88 11.94 -3.78
CA THR A 277 -16.36 11.56 -2.43
C THR A 277 -16.15 10.08 -2.14
N ALA A 278 -16.11 9.21 -3.16
CA ALA A 278 -15.82 7.78 -2.97
C ALA A 278 -14.44 7.53 -2.32
N LEU A 279 -13.43 8.36 -2.63
CA LEU A 279 -12.11 8.28 -1.98
C LEU A 279 -12.19 8.64 -0.48
N ILE A 280 -13.01 9.63 -0.13
CA ILE A 280 -13.26 10.02 1.26
C ILE A 280 -13.93 8.88 2.02
N ASP A 281 -14.95 8.27 1.41
CA ASP A 281 -15.71 7.18 2.03
C ASP A 281 -14.85 5.91 2.20
N THR A 282 -14.03 5.57 1.19
CA THR A 282 -13.07 4.46 1.29
C THR A 282 -12.05 4.72 2.40
N TRP A 283 -11.44 5.91 2.44
CA TRP A 283 -10.49 6.26 3.50
C TRP A 283 -11.12 6.17 4.90
N LYS A 284 -12.36 6.68 5.09
CA LYS A 284 -13.08 6.57 6.37
C LYS A 284 -13.35 5.12 6.75
N SER A 285 -13.76 4.30 5.78
CA SER A 285 -14.01 2.87 5.99
C SER A 285 -12.75 2.13 6.42
N ASP A 286 -11.62 2.37 5.75
CA ASP A 286 -10.35 1.76 6.12
C ASP A 286 -9.90 2.20 7.52
N ARG A 287 -9.97 3.50 7.82
CA ARG A 287 -9.63 4.01 9.16
C ARG A 287 -10.49 3.41 10.28
N ALA A 288 -11.75 3.07 10.00
CA ALA A 288 -12.62 2.42 10.97
C ALA A 288 -12.28 0.93 11.19
N ARG A 289 -11.72 0.25 10.18
CA ARG A 289 -11.34 -1.17 10.25
C ARG A 289 -9.97 -1.41 10.86
N TYR A 290 -9.03 -0.53 10.58
CA TYR A 290 -7.63 -0.70 10.96
C TYR A 290 -7.39 -0.36 12.44
N PRO A 291 -6.44 -1.04 13.10
CA PRO A 291 -6.04 -0.69 14.45
C PRO A 291 -5.46 0.73 14.51
N LYS A 292 -5.59 1.37 15.67
CA LYS A 292 -5.08 2.73 15.87
C LYS A 292 -3.57 2.78 15.61
N GLY A 293 -3.14 3.74 14.79
CA GLY A 293 -1.73 3.91 14.42
C GLY A 293 -1.25 3.01 13.28
N ALA A 294 -2.14 2.23 12.66
CA ALA A 294 -1.82 1.48 11.46
C ALA A 294 -1.42 2.40 10.30
N LEU A 295 -0.42 1.98 9.55
CA LEU A 295 0.03 2.64 8.35
C LEU A 295 -0.22 1.75 7.13
N GLU A 296 -0.63 2.37 6.04
CA GLU A 296 -0.82 1.72 4.74
C GLU A 296 0.19 2.27 3.73
N MET A 297 0.69 1.42 2.85
CA MET A 297 1.45 1.83 1.69
C MET A 297 0.49 2.33 0.61
N ARG A 298 0.70 3.56 0.12
CA ARG A 298 -0.13 4.21 -0.89
C ARG A 298 0.63 4.40 -2.19
N PHE A 299 -0.06 4.14 -3.29
CA PHE A 299 0.52 4.21 -4.64
C PHE A 299 -0.56 4.53 -5.68
N SER A 300 -0.15 5.02 -6.84
CA SER A 300 -1.02 5.23 -8.01
C SER A 300 -0.84 4.17 -9.08
N ASP A 301 0.33 3.54 -9.14
CA ASP A 301 0.61 2.33 -9.91
C ASP A 301 1.74 1.52 -9.24
N ASN A 302 1.93 0.27 -9.68
CA ASN A 302 2.99 -0.65 -9.30
C ASN A 302 3.24 -1.64 -10.44
N HIS A 303 3.99 -2.74 -10.15
CA HIS A 303 4.28 -3.77 -11.15
C HIS A 303 3.06 -4.61 -11.59
N ASP A 304 1.96 -4.62 -10.84
CA ASP A 304 0.73 -5.35 -11.18
C ASP A 304 -0.29 -4.49 -11.94
N GLU A 305 -0.13 -3.17 -11.89
CA GLU A 305 -1.08 -2.22 -12.43
C GLU A 305 -0.52 -1.52 -13.69
N LYS A 306 -1.40 -1.13 -14.59
CA LYS A 306 -1.02 -0.26 -15.70
C LYS A 306 -0.54 1.08 -15.18
N ARG A 307 0.45 1.66 -15.85
CA ARG A 307 1.00 2.97 -15.50
C ARG A 307 -0.09 4.01 -15.31
N ALA A 308 -0.04 4.74 -14.18
CA ALA A 308 -0.98 5.82 -13.89
C ALA A 308 -1.03 6.86 -15.01
N ILE A 309 0.11 7.18 -15.62
CA ILE A 309 0.18 8.12 -16.76
C ILE A 309 -0.57 7.61 -17.99
N VAL A 310 -0.60 6.30 -18.22
CA VAL A 310 -1.34 5.69 -19.35
C VAL A 310 -2.84 5.74 -19.09
N ARG A 311 -3.25 5.56 -17.83
CA ARG A 311 -4.66 5.52 -17.40
C ARG A 311 -5.26 6.90 -17.22
N PHE A 312 -4.51 7.83 -16.62
CA PHE A 312 -5.02 9.15 -16.17
C PHE A 312 -4.53 10.31 -17.05
N GLY A 313 -3.60 10.05 -17.98
CA GLY A 313 -2.87 11.10 -18.70
C GLY A 313 -1.82 11.78 -17.82
N GLU A 314 -0.97 12.62 -18.40
CA GLU A 314 0.15 13.27 -17.69
C GLU A 314 -0.31 14.08 -16.48
N ARG A 315 -1.26 14.98 -16.66
CA ARG A 315 -1.76 15.86 -15.57
C ARG A 315 -2.51 15.07 -14.51
N GLY A 316 -3.30 14.05 -14.91
CA GLY A 316 -4.00 13.18 -14.00
C GLY A 316 -3.04 12.33 -13.14
N ALA A 317 -1.95 11.82 -13.72
CA ALA A 317 -0.94 11.07 -13.00
C ALA A 317 -0.22 11.94 -11.94
N LEU A 318 0.11 13.19 -12.28
CA LEU A 318 0.71 14.13 -11.32
C LEU A 318 -0.28 14.49 -10.19
N ALA A 319 -1.56 14.68 -10.51
CA ALA A 319 -2.60 14.93 -9.51
C ALA A 319 -2.82 13.71 -8.59
N ALA A 320 -2.83 12.49 -9.13
CA ALA A 320 -2.91 11.25 -8.35
C ALA A 320 -1.70 11.10 -7.42
N SER A 321 -0.49 11.39 -7.91
CA SER A 321 0.73 11.38 -7.10
C SER A 321 0.69 12.46 -6.01
N ALA A 322 0.19 13.67 -6.30
CA ALA A 322 0.01 14.70 -5.28
C ALA A 322 -0.93 14.22 -4.17
N LEU A 323 -2.02 13.51 -4.50
CA LEU A 323 -2.90 12.90 -3.51
C LEU A 323 -2.16 11.85 -2.67
N VAL A 324 -1.51 10.87 -3.32
CA VAL A 324 -0.77 9.78 -2.66
C VAL A 324 0.27 10.31 -1.68
N PHE A 325 1.04 11.33 -2.07
CA PHE A 325 2.13 11.88 -1.26
C PHE A 325 1.67 12.86 -0.17
N THR A 326 0.46 13.38 -0.25
CA THR A 326 -0.09 14.29 0.77
C THR A 326 -1.03 13.59 1.75
N MET A 327 -1.50 12.39 1.43
CA MET A 327 -2.29 11.56 2.36
C MET A 327 -1.41 10.96 3.46
N ASP A 328 -2.06 10.47 4.50
CA ASP A 328 -1.46 9.61 5.53
C ASP A 328 -1.01 8.26 4.94
N GLY A 329 -0.12 7.55 5.65
CA GLY A 329 0.52 6.33 5.17
C GLY A 329 1.90 6.57 4.56
N VAL A 330 2.47 5.57 3.91
CA VAL A 330 3.81 5.61 3.29
C VAL A 330 3.67 5.56 1.77
N PRO A 331 4.09 6.59 1.04
CA PRO A 331 3.97 6.61 -0.41
C PRO A 331 5.01 5.73 -1.08
N MET A 332 4.65 5.15 -2.21
CA MET A 332 5.52 4.36 -3.06
C MET A 332 5.55 4.90 -4.50
N LEU A 333 6.73 4.83 -5.10
CA LEU A 333 6.99 5.00 -6.53
C LEU A 333 7.40 3.66 -7.14
N TYR A 334 6.87 3.33 -8.29
CA TYR A 334 7.36 2.24 -9.13
C TYR A 334 8.35 2.78 -10.16
N ASN A 335 9.42 2.05 -10.45
CA ASN A 335 10.51 2.51 -11.33
C ASN A 335 10.00 3.05 -12.68
N GLY A 336 10.44 4.25 -13.04
CA GLY A 336 10.02 4.97 -14.25
C GLY A 336 8.87 5.97 -14.04
N MET A 337 8.14 5.95 -12.91
CA MET A 337 7.11 6.96 -12.63
C MET A 337 7.69 8.38 -12.63
N GLU A 338 8.88 8.54 -12.08
CA GLU A 338 9.56 9.84 -11.95
C GLU A 338 9.97 10.48 -13.27
N VAL A 339 9.92 9.72 -14.36
CA VAL A 339 10.16 10.23 -15.72
C VAL A 339 8.92 10.14 -16.61
N GLY A 340 7.79 9.70 -16.04
CA GLY A 340 6.56 9.52 -16.79
C GLY A 340 6.65 8.42 -17.83
N ASP A 341 7.32 7.30 -17.50
CA ASP A 341 7.42 6.13 -18.40
C ASP A 341 6.04 5.55 -18.69
N THR A 342 5.84 5.16 -19.95
CA THR A 342 4.60 4.55 -20.46
C THR A 342 4.78 3.11 -20.89
N SER A 343 5.94 2.51 -20.62
CA SER A 343 6.17 1.08 -20.89
C SER A 343 5.11 0.24 -20.19
N GLU A 344 4.69 -0.84 -20.84
CA GLU A 344 3.68 -1.73 -20.27
C GLU A 344 4.11 -2.19 -18.86
N SER A 345 3.18 -2.12 -17.94
CA SER A 345 3.27 -2.68 -16.59
C SER A 345 2.00 -3.48 -16.30
N GLY A 346 1.97 -4.22 -15.22
CA GLY A 346 0.89 -5.15 -14.95
C GLY A 346 1.14 -6.54 -15.50
N ALA A 347 0.12 -7.39 -15.55
CA ALA A 347 0.25 -8.82 -15.78
C ALA A 347 1.09 -9.22 -17.01
N PRO A 348 0.96 -8.62 -18.20
CA PRO A 348 1.82 -8.96 -19.34
C PRO A 348 3.30 -8.69 -19.08
N ALA A 349 3.62 -7.59 -18.39
CA ALA A 349 5.00 -7.20 -18.12
C ALA A 349 5.70 -8.12 -17.12
N LEU A 350 4.95 -8.86 -16.29
CA LEU A 350 5.51 -9.87 -15.39
C LEU A 350 6.20 -11.02 -16.13
N PHE A 351 5.79 -11.29 -17.37
CA PHE A 351 6.24 -12.44 -18.15
C PHE A 351 7.19 -12.09 -19.30
N GLU A 352 7.43 -10.79 -19.51
CA GLU A 352 8.21 -10.26 -20.63
C GLU A 352 9.28 -9.27 -20.14
N ASN A 353 10.33 -9.05 -20.93
CA ASN A 353 11.38 -8.08 -20.62
C ASN A 353 11.04 -6.72 -21.25
N LEU A 354 10.21 -5.94 -20.57
CA LEU A 354 9.76 -4.61 -21.01
C LEU A 354 10.48 -3.55 -20.17
N GLN A 355 11.59 -3.04 -20.72
CA GLN A 355 12.43 -2.07 -19.99
C GLN A 355 11.79 -0.69 -19.90
N VAL A 356 12.06 0.01 -18.81
CA VAL A 356 11.74 1.43 -18.64
C VAL A 356 12.41 2.25 -19.75
N PHE A 357 11.65 3.10 -20.41
CA PHE A 357 12.15 4.00 -21.43
C PHE A 357 12.63 5.32 -20.82
N TRP A 358 13.79 5.30 -20.18
CA TRP A 358 14.38 6.46 -19.50
C TRP A 358 14.51 7.72 -20.37
N PRO A 359 14.80 7.66 -21.70
CA PRO A 359 14.88 8.87 -22.53
C PRO A 359 13.58 9.66 -22.62
N ILE A 360 12.45 9.12 -22.17
CA ILE A 360 11.17 9.88 -22.13
C ILE A 360 11.27 11.12 -21.22
N ALA A 361 12.18 11.14 -20.27
CA ALA A 361 12.46 12.31 -19.41
C ALA A 361 12.74 13.58 -20.22
N GLU A 362 13.38 13.48 -21.40
CA GLU A 362 13.64 14.61 -22.29
C GLU A 362 12.35 15.24 -22.85
N ARG A 363 11.28 14.43 -22.98
CA ARG A 363 9.97 14.87 -23.46
C ARG A 363 9.03 15.27 -22.34
N ARG A 364 9.36 14.90 -21.09
CA ARG A 364 8.59 15.14 -19.87
C ARG A 364 9.48 15.74 -18.78
N PRO A 365 10.14 16.87 -19.06
CA PRO A 365 11.15 17.43 -18.17
C PRO A 365 10.60 17.86 -16.81
N GLU A 366 9.27 18.03 -16.67
CA GLU A 366 8.61 18.44 -15.44
C GLU A 366 8.43 17.32 -14.42
N PHE A 367 8.44 16.02 -14.83
CA PHE A 367 8.12 14.90 -13.95
C PHE A 367 9.16 14.73 -12.83
N LEU A 368 10.44 14.63 -13.16
CA LEU A 368 11.50 14.43 -12.17
C LEU A 368 11.59 15.59 -11.15
N PRO A 369 11.60 16.89 -11.56
CA PRO A 369 11.53 18.00 -10.63
C PRO A 369 10.29 18.01 -9.76
N PHE A 370 9.12 17.62 -10.31
CA PHE A 370 7.88 17.49 -9.55
C PHE A 370 8.01 16.47 -8.42
N TYR A 371 8.45 15.24 -8.71
CA TYR A 371 8.60 14.20 -7.69
C TYR A 371 9.66 14.59 -6.65
N LYS A 372 10.79 15.15 -7.05
CA LYS A 372 11.79 15.67 -6.10
C LYS A 372 11.20 16.69 -5.15
N ALA A 373 10.48 17.69 -5.66
CA ALA A 373 9.86 18.72 -4.85
C ALA A 373 8.76 18.17 -3.93
N LEU A 374 7.94 17.27 -4.43
CA LEU A 374 6.86 16.63 -3.67
C LEU A 374 7.40 15.77 -2.51
N ILE A 375 8.44 14.99 -2.77
CA ILE A 375 9.12 14.17 -1.76
C ILE A 375 9.81 15.06 -0.73
N ALA A 376 10.52 16.11 -1.18
CA ALA A 376 11.19 17.04 -0.29
C ALA A 376 10.20 17.76 0.63
N LEU A 377 9.07 18.23 0.08
CA LEU A 377 7.99 18.85 0.84
C LEU A 377 7.46 17.89 1.92
N ARG A 378 7.14 16.63 1.56
CA ARG A 378 6.68 15.63 2.52
C ARG A 378 7.72 15.38 3.62
N LYS A 379 9.00 15.20 3.26
CA LYS A 379 10.07 14.89 4.24
C LYS A 379 10.35 16.05 5.19
N ALA A 380 10.16 17.28 4.75
CA ALA A 380 10.39 18.48 5.58
C ALA A 380 9.29 18.72 6.62
N HIS A 381 8.09 18.12 6.46
CA HIS A 381 6.90 18.49 7.22
C HIS A 381 6.18 17.30 7.85
N PRO A 382 6.27 17.16 9.20
CA PRO A 382 5.57 16.09 9.94
C PRO A 382 4.07 16.03 9.66
N ALA A 383 3.42 17.16 9.40
CA ALA A 383 2.01 17.18 9.05
C ALA A 383 1.70 16.36 7.80
N LEU A 384 2.57 16.37 6.78
CA LEU A 384 2.39 15.58 5.56
C LEU A 384 2.81 14.11 5.71
N GLN A 385 3.59 13.76 6.72
CA GLN A 385 4.02 12.38 7.00
C GLN A 385 2.99 11.65 7.88
N GLN A 386 2.90 12.05 9.14
CA GLN A 386 2.15 11.38 10.19
C GLN A 386 0.99 12.23 10.75
N GLY A 387 0.72 13.41 10.16
CA GLY A 387 -0.33 14.30 10.62
C GLY A 387 -1.73 13.72 10.41
N ASP A 388 -2.68 14.25 11.18
CA ASP A 388 -4.09 13.92 11.03
C ASP A 388 -4.65 14.47 9.71
N THR A 389 -5.54 13.71 9.10
CA THR A 389 -6.28 14.11 7.89
C THR A 389 -7.68 14.56 8.27
N GLU A 390 -8.04 15.79 7.92
CA GLU A 390 -9.40 16.33 8.11
C GLU A 390 -9.96 16.75 6.76
N TRP A 391 -10.96 16.02 6.29
CA TRP A 391 -11.70 16.37 5.07
C TRP A 391 -12.60 17.57 5.32
N ILE A 392 -12.55 18.55 4.43
CA ILE A 392 -13.38 19.76 4.50
C ILE A 392 -14.28 19.86 3.27
N ALA A 393 -15.45 20.51 3.45
CA ALA A 393 -16.40 20.68 2.38
C ALA A 393 -15.93 21.72 1.35
N ASN A 394 -16.34 21.53 0.11
CA ASN A 394 -16.20 22.49 -0.97
C ASN A 394 -17.47 22.50 -1.86
N ALA A 395 -17.56 23.47 -2.76
CA ALA A 395 -18.75 23.68 -3.60
C ALA A 395 -19.01 22.51 -4.60
N GLU A 396 -17.98 21.67 -4.90
CA GLU A 396 -18.10 20.56 -5.86
C GLU A 396 -17.36 19.31 -5.39
N SER A 397 -17.72 18.79 -4.23
CA SER A 397 -17.06 17.63 -3.60
C SER A 397 -17.09 16.34 -4.45
N SER A 398 -17.93 16.28 -5.47
CA SER A 398 -17.95 15.16 -6.44
C SER A 398 -16.74 15.17 -7.39
N ARG A 399 -16.01 16.30 -7.53
CA ARG A 399 -14.89 16.46 -8.46
C ARG A 399 -13.64 17.04 -7.83
N VAL A 400 -13.75 17.60 -6.62
CA VAL A 400 -12.63 18.26 -5.94
C VAL A 400 -12.50 17.68 -4.54
N LEU A 401 -11.30 17.23 -4.21
CA LEU A 401 -10.91 16.80 -2.87
C LEU A 401 -10.29 18.00 -2.15
N THR A 402 -10.72 18.23 -0.90
CA THR A 402 -10.14 19.27 -0.03
C THR A 402 -9.97 18.72 1.38
N PHE A 403 -8.77 18.83 1.92
CA PHE A 403 -8.48 18.35 3.27
C PHE A 403 -7.31 19.10 3.91
N PHE A 404 -7.31 19.11 5.22
CA PHE A 404 -6.14 19.52 5.99
C PHE A 404 -5.30 18.32 6.40
N ARG A 405 -3.98 18.55 6.43
CA ARG A 405 -3.02 17.71 7.13
C ARG A 405 -2.49 18.52 8.31
N ARG A 406 -2.55 17.96 9.54
CA ARG A 406 -2.18 18.67 10.74
C ARG A 406 -1.26 17.86 11.63
N SER A 407 -0.22 18.53 12.17
CA SER A 407 0.66 17.97 13.20
C SER A 407 1.22 19.09 14.07
N GLY A 408 0.85 19.11 15.36
CA GLY A 408 1.22 20.21 16.23
C GLY A 408 0.71 21.56 15.71
N ALA A 409 1.63 22.50 15.47
CA ALA A 409 1.31 23.81 14.90
C ALA A 409 1.33 23.83 13.36
N GLU A 410 1.70 22.75 12.70
CA GLU A 410 1.71 22.72 11.25
C GLU A 410 0.33 22.37 10.68
N GLU A 411 -0.16 23.21 9.76
CA GLU A 411 -1.38 22.97 8.99
C GLU A 411 -1.11 23.14 7.49
N TYR A 412 -1.43 22.10 6.73
CA TYR A 412 -1.40 22.10 5.27
C TYR A 412 -2.79 21.90 4.72
N LEU A 413 -3.27 22.84 3.89
CA LEU A 413 -4.47 22.66 3.10
C LEU A 413 -4.08 22.07 1.74
N VAL A 414 -4.69 20.96 1.40
CA VAL A 414 -4.55 20.30 0.10
C VAL A 414 -5.88 20.37 -0.65
N ALA A 415 -5.84 20.81 -1.90
CA ALA A 415 -6.98 20.80 -2.79
C ALA A 415 -6.58 20.17 -4.13
N ILE A 416 -7.38 19.22 -4.62
CA ILE A 416 -7.09 18.46 -5.84
C ILE A 416 -8.36 18.37 -6.69
N ASN A 417 -8.30 18.90 -7.89
CA ASN A 417 -9.32 18.67 -8.90
C ASN A 417 -9.04 17.34 -9.61
N VAL A 418 -9.86 16.33 -9.37
CA VAL A 418 -9.72 14.98 -9.92
C VAL A 418 -10.54 14.81 -11.22
N SER A 419 -10.72 15.90 -11.98
CA SER A 419 -11.51 15.90 -13.21
C SER A 419 -10.87 16.73 -14.32
N ASN A 420 -11.30 16.49 -15.54
CA ASN A 420 -10.90 17.23 -16.73
C ASN A 420 -11.64 18.56 -16.93
N ARG A 421 -12.32 19.09 -15.90
CA ARG A 421 -13.05 20.37 -15.94
C ARG A 421 -12.49 21.33 -14.90
N PRO A 422 -12.38 22.62 -15.19
CA PRO A 422 -11.98 23.59 -14.20
C PRO A 422 -13.01 23.68 -13.06
N PHE A 423 -12.54 24.08 -11.90
CA PHE A 423 -13.34 24.35 -10.70
C PHE A 423 -13.20 25.83 -10.32
N ALA A 424 -14.30 26.46 -9.96
CA ALA A 424 -14.32 27.76 -9.30
C ALA A 424 -15.45 27.74 -8.26
N GLY A 425 -15.09 27.92 -6.99
CA GLY A 425 -16.07 27.82 -5.91
C GLY A 425 -15.48 28.18 -4.55
N VAL A 426 -16.17 27.81 -3.49
CA VAL A 426 -15.77 28.04 -2.11
C VAL A 426 -15.35 26.77 -1.43
N VAL A 427 -14.42 26.89 -0.48
CA VAL A 427 -13.89 25.79 0.36
C VAL A 427 -14.14 26.17 1.82
N ALA A 428 -14.53 25.22 2.65
CA ALA A 428 -14.78 25.41 4.08
C ALA A 428 -13.44 25.50 4.87
N ALA A 429 -12.50 26.32 4.37
CA ALA A 429 -11.25 26.59 5.04
C ALA A 429 -11.34 27.87 5.88
N PRO A 430 -10.73 27.90 7.10
CA PRO A 430 -10.66 29.11 7.90
C PRO A 430 -10.00 30.26 7.14
N SER A 431 -10.46 31.50 7.40
CA SER A 431 -9.77 32.69 6.90
C SER A 431 -8.34 32.76 7.45
N GLY A 432 -7.42 33.31 6.70
CA GLY A 432 -6.03 33.45 7.11
C GLY A 432 -5.09 33.59 5.92
N GLN A 433 -3.80 33.65 6.22
CA GLN A 433 -2.75 33.66 5.21
C GLN A 433 -2.30 32.24 4.90
N TYR A 434 -2.15 31.96 3.62
CA TYR A 434 -1.77 30.64 3.12
C TYR A 434 -0.63 30.81 2.10
N GLU A 435 0.50 30.20 2.40
CA GLU A 435 1.69 30.19 1.55
C GLU A 435 1.65 28.99 0.59
N ASP A 436 1.80 29.23 -0.70
CA ASP A 436 1.80 28.17 -1.72
C ASP A 436 3.10 27.36 -1.67
N GLN A 437 2.98 26.09 -1.32
CA GLN A 437 4.07 25.11 -1.25
C GLN A 437 3.92 24.04 -2.36
N THR A 438 3.03 24.27 -3.32
CA THR A 438 2.76 23.29 -4.38
C THR A 438 3.99 23.12 -5.27
N PRO A 439 4.45 21.89 -5.53
CA PRO A 439 5.49 21.64 -6.54
C PRO A 439 5.14 22.29 -7.88
N VAL A 440 6.12 22.93 -8.49
CA VAL A 440 5.93 23.61 -9.78
C VAL A 440 5.82 22.56 -10.88
N VAL A 441 4.79 22.69 -11.71
CA VAL A 441 4.60 21.89 -12.94
C VAL A 441 4.39 22.87 -14.09
N GLY A 442 5.22 22.77 -15.13
CA GLY A 442 5.20 23.70 -16.25
C GLY A 442 5.52 25.15 -15.83
N ASP A 443 4.82 26.11 -16.43
CA ASP A 443 5.03 27.56 -16.19
C ASP A 443 4.26 28.10 -14.97
N ARG A 444 3.74 27.22 -14.11
CA ARG A 444 2.97 27.64 -12.94
C ARG A 444 3.79 28.50 -11.99
N LYS A 445 3.21 29.61 -11.56
CA LYS A 445 3.79 30.44 -10.51
C LYS A 445 3.10 30.22 -9.17
N PRO A 446 3.82 30.26 -8.04
CA PRO A 446 3.19 30.26 -6.74
C PRO A 446 2.18 31.41 -6.61
N THR A 447 1.02 31.09 -6.00
CA THR A 447 -0.04 32.09 -5.77
C THR A 447 -0.55 31.98 -4.35
N ALA A 448 -0.65 33.12 -3.65
CA ALA A 448 -1.31 33.14 -2.35
C ALA A 448 -2.79 32.76 -2.51
N ALA A 449 -3.30 31.95 -1.60
CA ALA A 449 -4.71 31.61 -1.60
C ALA A 449 -5.55 32.74 -1.00
N THR A 450 -6.63 33.11 -1.69
CA THR A 450 -7.64 34.06 -1.19
C THR A 450 -8.88 33.28 -0.73
N LEU A 451 -8.68 32.46 0.31
CA LEU A 451 -9.76 31.64 0.85
C LEU A 451 -10.87 32.47 1.51
N PRO A 452 -12.13 32.06 1.42
CA PRO A 452 -12.59 30.72 1.00
C PRO A 452 -12.77 30.52 -0.52
N ALA A 453 -12.56 31.52 -1.35
CA ALA A 453 -12.66 31.36 -2.80
C ALA A 453 -11.46 30.59 -3.36
N LEU A 454 -11.72 29.60 -4.20
CA LEU A 454 -10.71 28.75 -4.82
C LEU A 454 -11.07 28.48 -6.28
N ALA A 455 -10.08 28.60 -7.17
CA ALA A 455 -10.15 28.14 -8.54
C ALA A 455 -9.03 27.13 -8.81
N LEU A 456 -9.35 26.08 -9.54
CA LEU A 456 -8.41 25.04 -9.98
C LEU A 456 -8.69 24.71 -11.45
N GLU A 457 -7.66 24.63 -12.25
CA GLU A 457 -7.75 24.11 -13.61
C GLU A 457 -8.05 22.57 -13.58
N ALA A 458 -8.30 22.01 -14.75
CA ALA A 458 -8.47 20.57 -14.91
C ALA A 458 -7.21 19.83 -14.40
N TRP A 459 -7.41 18.82 -13.53
CA TRP A 459 -6.35 18.03 -12.91
C TRP A 459 -5.34 18.85 -12.09
N GLU A 460 -5.67 20.09 -11.74
CA GLU A 460 -4.80 20.92 -10.92
C GLU A 460 -4.92 20.53 -9.45
N PHE A 461 -3.80 20.61 -8.76
CA PHE A 461 -3.70 20.45 -7.32
C PHE A 461 -2.97 21.65 -6.72
N ARG A 462 -3.25 21.91 -5.44
CA ARG A 462 -2.62 22.96 -4.64
C ARG A 462 -2.35 22.46 -3.24
N ILE A 463 -1.21 22.86 -2.70
CA ILE A 463 -0.75 22.54 -1.34
C ILE A 463 -0.32 23.85 -0.71
N TRP A 464 -1.03 24.29 0.32
CA TRP A 464 -0.73 25.52 1.01
C TRP A 464 -0.42 25.26 2.47
N LYS A 465 0.63 25.91 2.97
CA LYS A 465 0.91 26.00 4.39
C LYS A 465 0.15 27.17 4.98
N ARG A 466 -0.64 26.94 6.04
CA ARG A 466 -1.31 27.99 6.79
C ARG A 466 -0.28 28.72 7.67
N LEU A 467 -0.29 30.05 7.63
CA LEU A 467 0.53 30.91 8.48
C LEU A 467 -0.30 31.36 9.68
N HIS A 468 0.25 31.22 10.89
CA HIS A 468 -0.41 31.57 12.16
C HIS A 468 0.07 32.94 12.67
#